data_9d9dc7ea999d29b455e2cfebd73de059
#
_entry.id   9d9dc7ea999d29b455e2cfebd73de059
#
_cell.length_a   1.000
_cell.length_b   1.000
_cell.length_c   1.000
_cell.angle_alpha   90.00
_cell.angle_beta   90.00
_cell.angle_gamma   90.00
#
_symmetry.space_group_name_H-M   'P 1'
#
loop_
_entity.id
_entity.type
_entity.pdbx_description
1 polymer ?
#
loop_
_entity_poly.entity_id
_entity_poly.type
_entity_poly.pdbx_seq_one_letter_code
_entity_poly.pdbx_strand_id
1 'polypeptide(L)' 'MMHTLDAKRMLCPMPVIRTQDKVKTLSAGEILAVTCTDPGALNDIPAWCRINGHKVIGTQRDDDEIIITIEVGDGK' A
#
# COMPACT_ATOMS: atom_id res chain seq x y z
N MET A 1 -11.47 -10.19 -2.61
CA MET A 1 -11.74 -9.15 -3.60
C MET A 1 -10.55 -8.22 -3.68
N MET A 2 -10.24 -7.72 -4.86
CA MET A 2 -9.07 -6.89 -5.08
C MET A 2 -9.49 -5.42 -5.25
N HIS A 3 -8.77 -4.54 -4.56
CA HIS A 3 -9.00 -3.10 -4.63
C HIS A 3 -7.74 -2.42 -5.14
N THR A 4 -7.89 -1.22 -5.66
CA THR A 4 -6.76 -0.45 -6.14
C THR A 4 -6.78 0.94 -5.52
N LEU A 5 -5.59 1.51 -5.36
CA LEU A 5 -5.43 2.86 -4.86
C LEU A 5 -4.40 3.58 -5.72
N ASP A 6 -4.77 4.75 -6.22
CA ASP A 6 -3.87 5.58 -7.00
C ASP A 6 -3.21 6.60 -6.07
N ALA A 7 -1.94 6.39 -5.80
CA ALA A 7 -1.12 7.30 -5.02
C ALA A 7 0.02 7.87 -5.86
N LYS A 8 -0.18 7.94 -7.17
CA LYS A 8 0.83 8.50 -8.08
C LYS A 8 1.00 9.99 -7.83
N ARG A 9 2.22 10.45 -8.01
CA ARG A 9 2.60 11.86 -7.88
C ARG A 9 2.46 12.40 -6.48
N MET A 10 2.34 11.52 -5.50
CA MET A 10 2.32 11.91 -4.09
C MET A 10 3.70 11.69 -3.49
N LEU A 11 4.14 12.65 -2.69
CA LEU A 11 5.41 12.55 -1.98
C LEU A 11 5.16 12.01 -0.58
N CYS A 12 6.18 11.35 -0.04
CA CYS A 12 6.16 10.87 1.33
C CYS A 12 5.82 12.02 2.29
N PRO A 13 4.93 11.83 3.27
CA PRO A 13 4.33 10.54 3.69
C PRO A 13 2.95 10.26 3.08
N MET A 14 2.54 10.99 2.05
CA MET A 14 1.18 10.89 1.52
C MET A 14 0.79 9.49 1.02
N PRO A 15 1.67 8.74 0.32
CA PRO A 15 1.28 7.38 -0.07
C PRO A 15 0.90 6.50 1.10
N VAL A 16 1.60 6.61 2.23
CA VAL A 16 1.29 5.83 3.42
C VAL A 16 -0.05 6.27 4.01
N ILE A 17 -0.28 7.58 4.08
CA ILE A 17 -1.54 8.11 4.65
C ILE A 17 -2.72 7.66 3.80
N ARG A 18 -2.61 7.73 2.49
CA ARG A 18 -3.68 7.28 1.59
C ARG A 18 -3.92 5.78 1.71
N THR A 19 -2.86 5.01 1.84
CA THR A 19 -2.96 3.57 2.04
C THR A 19 -3.68 3.27 3.35
N GLN A 20 -3.33 3.97 4.41
CA GLN A 20 -3.97 3.81 5.70
C GLN A 20 -5.47 4.10 5.62
N ASP A 21 -5.84 5.21 4.98
CA ASP A 21 -7.25 5.57 4.86
C ASP A 21 -8.02 4.52 4.05
N LYS A 22 -7.44 4.03 2.99
CA LYS A 22 -8.09 3.00 2.16
C LYS A 22 -8.26 1.70 2.91
N VAL A 23 -7.24 1.27 3.62
CA VAL A 23 -7.27 0.01 4.38
C VAL A 23 -8.37 0.02 5.42
N LYS A 24 -8.66 1.18 6.02
CA LYS A 24 -9.75 1.29 6.99
C LYS A 24 -11.11 0.96 6.40
N THR A 25 -11.26 1.03 5.09
CA THR A 25 -12.52 0.70 4.42
C THR A 25 -12.58 -0.76 3.99
N LEU A 26 -11.52 -1.52 4.21
CA LEU A 26 -11.41 -2.90 3.74
C LEU A 26 -11.43 -3.87 4.90
N SER A 27 -11.80 -5.11 4.59
CA SER A 27 -11.85 -6.18 5.58
C SER A 27 -10.58 -7.03 5.51
N ALA A 28 -10.28 -7.72 6.61
CA ALA A 28 -9.14 -8.63 6.65
C ALA A 28 -9.26 -9.67 5.53
N GLY A 29 -8.15 -9.93 4.87
CA GLY A 29 -8.09 -10.87 3.76
C GLY A 29 -8.30 -10.24 2.39
N GLU A 30 -8.74 -9.00 2.33
CA GLU A 30 -8.88 -8.31 1.05
C GLU A 30 -7.52 -7.85 0.54
N ILE A 31 -7.42 -7.70 -0.77
CA ILE A 31 -6.17 -7.34 -1.42
C ILE A 31 -6.26 -5.90 -1.92
N LEU A 32 -5.21 -5.12 -1.66
CA LEU A 32 -5.11 -3.73 -2.11
C LEU A 32 -3.82 -3.55 -2.91
N ALA A 33 -3.95 -3.09 -4.14
CA ALA A 33 -2.81 -2.74 -4.97
C ALA A 33 -2.65 -1.22 -4.96
N VAL A 34 -1.53 -0.75 -4.42
CA VAL A 34 -1.24 0.69 -4.32
C VAL A 34 -0.24 1.05 -5.41
N THR A 35 -0.61 1.99 -6.26
CA THR A 35 0.27 2.50 -7.31
C THR A 35 0.85 3.83 -6.88
N CYS A 36 2.17 3.96 -6.89
CA CYS A 36 2.85 5.18 -6.50
C CYS A 36 4.05 5.42 -7.41
N THR A 37 4.60 6.64 -7.36
CA THR A 37 5.75 7.01 -8.18
C THR A 37 6.94 7.41 -7.32
N ASP A 38 6.76 7.57 -6.01
CA ASP A 38 7.84 7.92 -5.10
C ASP A 38 8.56 6.65 -4.64
N PRO A 39 9.87 6.52 -4.93
CA PRO A 39 10.63 5.33 -4.49
C PRO A 39 10.62 5.15 -2.98
N GLY A 40 10.45 6.22 -2.20
CA GLY A 40 10.36 6.11 -0.75
C GLY A 40 9.23 5.24 -0.28
N ALA A 41 8.15 5.12 -1.07
CA ALA A 41 7.03 4.29 -0.73
C ALA A 41 7.41 2.80 -0.65
N LEU A 42 8.44 2.39 -1.38
CA LEU A 42 8.93 1.01 -1.31
C LEU A 42 9.44 0.63 0.07
N ASN A 43 9.85 1.60 0.86
CA ASN A 43 10.27 1.38 2.25
C ASN A 43 9.16 1.70 3.23
N ASP A 44 8.45 2.79 3.00
CA ASP A 44 7.50 3.32 3.97
C ASP A 44 6.24 2.48 4.07
N ILE A 45 5.69 2.04 2.93
CA ILE A 45 4.46 1.25 2.93
C ILE A 45 4.68 -0.13 3.54
N PRO A 46 5.74 -0.88 3.17
CA PRO A 46 5.99 -2.16 3.83
C PRO A 46 6.23 -2.02 5.34
N ALA A 47 6.94 -0.97 5.76
CA ALA A 47 7.18 -0.74 7.18
C ALA A 47 5.86 -0.48 7.91
N TRP A 48 5.00 0.36 7.34
CA TRP A 48 3.69 0.64 7.91
C TRP A 48 2.84 -0.64 7.99
N CYS A 49 2.87 -1.45 6.94
CA CYS A 49 2.11 -2.70 6.91
C CYS A 49 2.55 -3.63 8.02
N ARG A 50 3.85 -3.78 8.23
CA ARG A 50 4.39 -4.66 9.26
C ARG A 50 3.98 -4.19 10.66
N ILE A 51 4.03 -2.88 10.89
CA ILE A 51 3.67 -2.31 12.18
C ILE A 51 2.18 -2.49 12.47
N ASN A 52 1.35 -2.44 11.44
CA ASN A 52 -0.10 -2.44 11.58
C ASN A 52 -0.75 -3.79 11.27
N GLY A 53 0.04 -4.84 11.12
CA GLY A 53 -0.50 -6.20 10.97
C GLY A 53 -0.98 -6.55 9.57
N HIS A 54 -0.57 -5.80 8.57
CA HIS A 54 -0.87 -6.12 7.18
C HIS A 54 0.34 -6.77 6.52
N LYS A 55 0.15 -7.37 5.35
CA LYS A 55 1.20 -8.12 4.70
C LYS A 55 1.40 -7.63 3.27
N VAL A 56 2.64 -7.33 2.92
CA VAL A 56 2.99 -7.03 1.54
C VAL A 56 3.23 -8.36 0.82
N ILE A 57 2.40 -8.67 -0.16
CA ILE A 57 2.50 -9.95 -0.86
C ILE A 57 3.19 -9.81 -2.22
N GLY A 58 3.48 -8.59 -2.65
CA GLY A 58 4.24 -8.41 -3.87
C GLY A 58 4.54 -6.95 -4.12
N THR A 59 5.60 -6.71 -4.87
CA THR A 59 5.94 -5.39 -5.37
C THR A 59 6.29 -5.53 -6.84
N GLN A 60 5.86 -4.54 -7.63
CA GLN A 60 6.12 -4.52 -9.06
C GLN A 60 6.57 -3.14 -9.47
N ARG A 61 7.44 -3.08 -10.46
CA ARG A 61 7.95 -1.81 -10.95
C ARG A 61 7.77 -1.77 -12.46
N ASP A 62 7.16 -0.69 -12.95
CA ASP A 62 6.89 -0.50 -14.37
C ASP A 62 7.19 0.96 -14.70
N ASP A 63 8.35 1.20 -15.32
CA ASP A 63 8.85 2.56 -15.58
C ASP A 63 8.92 3.36 -14.28
N ASP A 64 8.15 4.45 -14.17
CA ASP A 64 8.13 5.30 -13.00
C ASP A 64 7.10 4.85 -11.97
N GLU A 65 6.30 3.85 -12.30
CA GLU A 65 5.24 3.40 -11.41
C GLU A 65 5.69 2.21 -10.59
N ILE A 66 5.30 2.24 -9.32
CA ILE A 66 5.57 1.17 -8.36
C ILE A 66 4.23 0.69 -7.85
N ILE A 67 3.99 -0.62 -7.95
CA ILE A 67 2.74 -1.21 -7.48
C ILE A 67 3.06 -2.11 -6.30
N ILE A 68 2.49 -1.77 -5.15
CA ILE A 68 2.68 -2.54 -3.92
C ILE A 68 1.36 -3.22 -3.61
N THR A 69 1.38 -4.54 -3.59
CA THR A 69 0.19 -5.34 -3.33
C THR A 69 0.18 -5.77 -1.88
N ILE A 70 -0.89 -5.44 -1.19
CA ILE A 70 -1.03 -5.64 0.26
C ILE A 70 -2.21 -6.55 0.52
N GLU A 71 -2.00 -7.53 1.39
CA GLU A 71 -3.09 -8.31 1.97
C GLU A 71 -3.46 -7.65 3.29
N VAL A 72 -4.72 -7.20 3.39
CA VAL A 72 -5.19 -6.49 4.58
C VAL A 72 -5.30 -7.47 5.74
N GLY A 73 -4.64 -7.14 6.85
CA GLY A 73 -4.74 -7.92 8.07
C GLY A 73 -5.85 -7.41 8.96
N ASP A 74 -5.90 -7.93 10.18
CA ASP A 74 -6.94 -7.55 11.14
C ASP A 74 -6.60 -6.27 11.90
N GLY A 75 -5.53 -5.61 11.56
CA GLY A 75 -5.16 -4.33 12.16
C GLY A 75 -4.47 -4.44 13.50
N LYS A 76 -3.88 -5.59 13.79
CA LYS A 76 -3.23 -5.80 15.09
C LYS A 76 -1.80 -6.19 14.97
#